data_75c11e3b61f9bc9c414760977c8ab10a
#
_entry.id   75c11e3b61f9bc9c414760977c8ab10a
#
_cell.length_a   1.000
_cell.length_b   1.000
_cell.length_c   1.000
_cell.angle_alpha   90.00
_cell.angle_beta   90.00
_cell.angle_gamma   90.00
#
_symmetry.space_group_name_H-M   'P 1'
#
loop_
_entity.id
_entity.type
_entity.pdbx_description
1 polymer ?
#
loop_
_entity_poly.entity_id
_entity_poly.type
_entity_poly.pdbx_seq_one_letter_code
_entity_poly.pdbx_strand_id
1 'polypeptide(L)'
;MLNRRPLLVAAYIALGAIPVMVSCNSFSGASDLRLDEDSDSEGDSNGSGGPILPPIEGSVDVPVDKTVEAGGVAIKAVALYQGLKVPLMEGGAPATSDLPIVAGREALIRVFVAPDASYNGQPVIGRLYIGASKTLIEASAVLAGESTDGNLATTINFDVPGTLITIGSTYRVELRQNKGAPAPSGMTKYPASGAEPLKVTSAGQTLKVVIVQVEYQADGSNRLPDVSPEQLKLYKDWFYSYYPIPAIELTVREQPMPWQYAVAPNGSGWENLLGALGDLRQQDGAATDVYYYGLFAPTATENEFCGGGGCVLGLANLAGAGNAFMRAAIGLGFTGTLHTETAIHEIGHTHGRQHTPCGNAAGVDPEYPHTDAMIGTWGYDLLAKKLHDPAGGVRDLMSYCAPYWTSDYTYKAFFERLKVVNMAKIHTPPELMNRMYNRVRVGMDGSVTWLSPTKSELPPVGFETKSVEIATEGGTETITGQWFPYDHIDGGVLVWPATESPVKALQVVVDGKLKTLVR
;
A
#
# COMPACT_ATOMS: atom_id res chain seq x y z
N MET A 1 12.98 -45.97 -13.67
CA MET A 1 11.51 -46.02 -13.85
C MET A 1 10.95 -44.85 -13.09
N LEU A 2 10.76 -43.72 -13.77
CA LEU A 2 10.23 -42.46 -13.18
C LEU A 2 8.74 -42.39 -13.51
N ASN A 3 7.91 -42.43 -12.48
CA ASN A 3 6.47 -42.21 -12.60
C ASN A 3 6.20 -40.68 -12.64
N ARG A 4 5.82 -40.17 -13.80
CA ARG A 4 5.26 -38.84 -13.96
C ARG A 4 3.75 -38.92 -13.74
N ARG A 5 3.22 -38.18 -12.77
CA ARG A 5 1.79 -37.91 -12.63
C ARG A 5 1.46 -36.58 -13.33
N PRO A 6 0.36 -36.50 -14.08
CA PRO A 6 -0.06 -35.24 -14.73
C PRO A 6 -0.76 -34.33 -13.74
N LEU A 7 -0.46 -33.01 -13.80
CA LEU A 7 -1.22 -31.95 -13.15
C LEU A 7 -2.54 -31.75 -13.91
N LEU A 8 -3.64 -31.85 -13.20
CA LEU A 8 -4.96 -31.45 -13.67
C LEU A 8 -5.09 -29.92 -13.54
N VAL A 9 -5.21 -29.25 -14.68
CA VAL A 9 -5.64 -27.86 -14.77
C VAL A 9 -7.16 -27.82 -14.68
N ALA A 10 -7.69 -27.22 -13.63
CA ALA A 10 -9.11 -26.97 -13.49
C ALA A 10 -9.47 -25.66 -14.21
N ALA A 11 -10.16 -25.76 -15.33
CA ALA A 11 -10.75 -24.62 -16.01
C ALA A 11 -12.02 -24.17 -15.27
N TYR A 12 -12.06 -22.95 -14.78
CA TYR A 12 -13.26 -22.32 -14.26
C TYR A 12 -14.04 -21.65 -15.41
N ILE A 13 -15.22 -22.16 -15.65
CA ILE A 13 -16.21 -21.55 -16.56
C ILE A 13 -16.90 -20.40 -15.81
N ALA A 14 -16.74 -19.18 -16.29
CA ALA A 14 -17.46 -18.02 -15.79
C ALA A 14 -18.90 -18.03 -16.30
N LEU A 15 -19.86 -18.16 -15.39
CA LEU A 15 -21.27 -17.89 -15.66
C LEU A 15 -21.52 -16.39 -15.53
N GLY A 16 -21.95 -15.78 -16.62
CA GLY A 16 -22.28 -14.37 -16.69
C GLY A 16 -23.47 -13.98 -15.81
N ALA A 17 -23.29 -12.96 -15.01
CA ALA A 17 -24.34 -12.26 -14.30
C ALA A 17 -24.65 -10.94 -15.02
N ILE A 18 -25.91 -10.75 -15.35
CA ILE A 18 -26.47 -9.56 -15.99
C ILE A 18 -26.48 -8.40 -14.97
N PRO A 19 -25.97 -7.20 -15.28
CA PRO A 19 -26.08 -6.08 -14.36
C PRO A 19 -27.47 -5.45 -14.41
N VAL A 20 -28.11 -5.36 -13.26
CA VAL A 20 -29.29 -4.52 -13.04
C VAL A 20 -28.80 -3.09 -12.85
N MET A 21 -29.16 -2.21 -13.79
CA MET A 21 -28.94 -0.77 -13.68
C MET A 21 -29.84 -0.18 -12.61
N VAL A 22 -29.25 0.34 -11.54
CA VAL A 22 -29.91 1.27 -10.63
C VAL A 22 -29.37 2.66 -10.92
N SER A 23 -30.26 3.53 -11.44
CA SER A 23 -29.95 4.93 -11.70
C SER A 23 -29.84 5.70 -10.40
N CYS A 24 -28.68 6.27 -10.09
CA CYS A 24 -28.54 7.29 -9.07
C CYS A 24 -28.74 8.68 -9.68
N ASN A 25 -29.74 9.39 -9.20
CA ASN A 25 -29.96 10.81 -9.48
C ASN A 25 -28.85 11.66 -8.86
N SER A 26 -28.21 12.41 -9.72
CA SER A 26 -27.28 13.49 -9.34
C SER A 26 -28.03 14.67 -8.75
N PHE A 27 -27.70 15.05 -7.52
CA PHE A 27 -28.04 16.38 -6.99
C PHE A 27 -26.87 17.33 -7.27
N SER A 28 -27.08 18.20 -8.24
CA SER A 28 -26.27 19.40 -8.46
C SER A 28 -26.94 20.57 -7.75
N GLY A 29 -26.23 21.18 -6.83
CA GLY A 29 -26.64 22.40 -6.17
C GLY A 29 -25.41 23.17 -5.69
N ALA A 30 -24.70 23.79 -6.61
CA ALA A 30 -23.75 24.84 -6.30
C ALA A 30 -24.49 26.18 -6.45
N SER A 31 -24.67 26.91 -5.35
CA SER A 31 -25.09 28.30 -5.36
C SER A 31 -23.86 29.19 -5.18
N ASP A 32 -23.55 29.94 -6.25
CA ASP A 32 -22.60 31.03 -6.29
C ASP A 32 -23.01 32.12 -5.29
N LEU A 33 -22.10 32.45 -4.38
CA LEU A 33 -22.12 33.71 -3.67
C LEU A 33 -21.08 34.64 -4.30
N ARG A 34 -21.55 35.56 -5.16
CA ARG A 34 -20.79 36.73 -5.57
C ARG A 34 -20.83 37.78 -4.46
N LEU A 35 -19.67 38.28 -4.10
CA LEU A 35 -19.50 39.51 -3.37
C LEU A 35 -19.46 40.64 -4.41
N ASP A 36 -20.44 41.54 -4.37
CA ASP A 36 -20.35 42.85 -5.06
C ASP A 36 -19.77 43.84 -4.06
N GLU A 37 -18.66 44.44 -4.44
CA GLU A 37 -18.17 45.72 -3.91
C GLU A 37 -18.92 46.84 -4.67
N ASP A 38 -19.40 47.87 -3.94
CA ASP A 38 -19.20 49.26 -4.23
C ASP A 38 -20.20 50.18 -3.49
N SER A 39 -19.70 51.08 -2.88
CA SER A 39 -19.55 52.53 -3.07
C SER A 39 -20.12 53.39 -1.93
N ASP A 40 -19.27 54.32 -1.58
CA ASP A 40 -19.38 55.47 -0.68
C ASP A 40 -20.65 56.30 -0.80
N SER A 41 -21.13 56.80 0.36
CA SER A 41 -21.50 58.21 0.48
C SER A 41 -21.64 58.63 1.95
N GLU A 42 -21.00 59.74 2.27
CA GLU A 42 -21.02 60.49 3.53
C GLU A 42 -22.40 61.09 3.81
N GLY A 43 -22.70 61.26 5.10
CA GLY A 43 -23.86 62.04 5.52
C GLY A 43 -24.06 62.08 7.03
N ASP A 44 -23.68 63.19 7.59
CA ASP A 44 -23.70 63.65 8.98
C ASP A 44 -25.07 63.62 9.68
N SER A 45 -25.07 63.35 10.98
CA SER A 45 -25.60 64.12 12.10
C SER A 45 -26.42 63.38 13.16
N ASN A 46 -25.89 63.45 14.39
CA ASN A 46 -26.55 63.60 15.72
C ASN A 46 -27.92 62.98 16.00
N GLY A 47 -27.92 62.07 17.01
CA GLY A 47 -29.13 61.65 17.72
C GLY A 47 -28.86 60.57 18.75
N SER A 48 -28.71 60.97 20.01
CA SER A 48 -28.62 60.08 21.17
C SER A 48 -29.90 59.26 21.34
N GLY A 49 -29.78 57.94 21.14
CA GLY A 49 -30.80 56.96 21.45
C GLY A 49 -30.16 55.57 21.41
N GLY A 50 -29.95 54.93 22.53
CA GLY A 50 -29.39 53.58 22.60
C GLY A 50 -30.21 52.61 21.75
N PRO A 51 -29.56 51.67 21.03
CA PRO A 51 -30.29 50.68 20.24
C PRO A 51 -31.02 49.71 21.18
N ILE A 52 -32.34 49.73 21.15
CA ILE A 52 -33.17 48.65 21.60
C ILE A 52 -32.91 47.50 20.62
N LEU A 53 -32.13 46.49 21.02
CA LEU A 53 -32.01 45.27 20.27
C LEU A 53 -33.41 44.65 20.12
N PRO A 54 -33.86 44.31 18.91
CA PRO A 54 -35.09 43.55 18.74
C PRO A 54 -34.97 42.23 19.49
N PRO A 55 -36.08 41.66 20.04
CA PRO A 55 -36.03 40.38 20.65
C PRO A 55 -35.53 39.35 19.63
N ILE A 56 -34.55 38.53 20.03
CA ILE A 56 -34.08 37.40 19.24
C ILE A 56 -35.24 36.37 19.28
N GLU A 57 -36.19 36.52 18.35
CA GLU A 57 -37.13 35.48 18.00
C GLU A 57 -36.47 34.56 17.00
N GLY A 58 -35.90 33.49 17.51
CA GLY A 58 -35.32 32.41 16.78
C GLY A 58 -34.87 31.37 17.80
N SER A 59 -35.82 30.69 18.45
CA SER A 59 -35.52 29.42 19.06
C SER A 59 -35.12 28.50 17.92
N VAL A 60 -33.81 28.28 17.74
CA VAL A 60 -33.31 27.16 16.94
C VAL A 60 -33.84 25.93 17.70
N ASP A 61 -34.86 25.27 17.13
CA ASP A 61 -35.31 23.99 17.62
C ASP A 61 -34.16 23.02 17.52
N VAL A 62 -33.38 22.88 18.58
CA VAL A 62 -32.40 21.82 18.70
C VAL A 62 -33.22 20.51 18.75
N PRO A 63 -33.07 19.61 17.79
CA PRO A 63 -33.83 18.36 17.77
C PRO A 63 -33.62 17.63 19.10
N VAL A 64 -34.71 17.47 19.86
CA VAL A 64 -34.67 16.72 21.14
C VAL A 64 -34.29 15.29 20.79
N ASP A 65 -33.19 14.79 21.37
CA ASP A 65 -32.78 13.40 21.24
C ASP A 65 -33.87 12.48 21.78
N LYS A 66 -34.55 11.78 20.88
CA LYS A 66 -35.68 10.87 21.23
C LYS A 66 -35.21 9.48 21.63
N THR A 67 -33.88 9.24 21.55
CA THR A 67 -33.33 7.93 21.89
C THR A 67 -33.00 7.81 23.38
N VAL A 68 -32.90 6.58 23.82
CA VAL A 68 -32.46 6.19 25.18
C VAL A 68 -31.22 5.28 25.05
N GLU A 69 -30.55 5.04 26.16
CA GLU A 69 -29.48 4.04 26.22
C GLU A 69 -30.05 2.67 25.83
N ALA A 70 -29.31 1.93 24.98
CA ALA A 70 -29.77 0.65 24.47
C ALA A 70 -29.86 -0.39 25.59
N GLY A 71 -30.94 -1.20 25.56
CA GLY A 71 -31.16 -2.29 26.50
C GLY A 71 -31.12 -3.66 25.82
N GLY A 72 -30.77 -4.68 26.58
CA GLY A 72 -30.65 -6.05 26.04
C GLY A 72 -29.48 -6.27 25.08
N VAL A 73 -28.49 -5.39 25.08
CA VAL A 73 -27.30 -5.50 24.21
C VAL A 73 -26.07 -4.92 24.89
N ALA A 74 -24.92 -5.55 24.71
CA ALA A 74 -23.64 -5.08 25.22
C ALA A 74 -22.58 -4.99 24.14
N ILE A 75 -21.71 -3.97 24.23
CA ILE A 75 -20.48 -3.87 23.43
C ILE A 75 -19.50 -4.93 23.95
N LYS A 76 -18.94 -5.73 23.04
CA LYS A 76 -17.91 -6.75 23.33
C LYS A 76 -16.53 -6.32 22.90
N ALA A 77 -16.44 -5.73 21.71
CA ALA A 77 -15.19 -5.25 21.14
C ALA A 77 -15.43 -4.08 20.20
N VAL A 78 -14.38 -3.32 19.94
CA VAL A 78 -14.32 -2.30 18.90
C VAL A 78 -13.03 -2.52 18.12
N ALA A 79 -13.12 -2.57 16.80
CA ALA A 79 -11.95 -2.70 15.94
C ALA A 79 -12.03 -1.72 14.76
N LEU A 80 -10.85 -1.25 14.33
CA LEU A 80 -10.66 -0.39 13.16
C LEU A 80 -10.00 -1.21 12.05
N TYR A 81 -10.43 -1.00 10.81
CA TYR A 81 -9.90 -1.67 9.62
C TYR A 81 -9.44 -0.63 8.61
N GLN A 82 -8.16 -0.68 8.25
CA GLN A 82 -7.54 0.10 7.17
C GLN A 82 -6.75 -0.82 6.22
N GLY A 83 -7.36 -1.89 5.78
CA GLY A 83 -6.74 -3.02 5.10
C GLY A 83 -6.67 -4.24 6.03
N LEU A 84 -6.32 -4.03 7.29
CA LEU A 84 -6.25 -5.06 8.33
C LEU A 84 -7.01 -4.65 9.59
N LYS A 85 -7.41 -5.65 10.39
CA LYS A 85 -8.06 -5.46 11.69
C LYS A 85 -7.05 -4.96 12.71
N VAL A 86 -7.32 -3.79 13.28
CA VAL A 86 -6.63 -3.23 14.45
C VAL A 86 -7.63 -3.22 15.61
N PRO A 87 -7.48 -4.09 16.62
CA PRO A 87 -8.35 -4.06 17.78
C PRO A 87 -8.13 -2.76 18.58
N LEU A 88 -9.22 -2.09 18.94
CA LEU A 88 -9.21 -0.86 19.74
C LEU A 88 -9.63 -1.12 21.18
N MET A 89 -10.60 -2.01 21.38
CA MET A 89 -11.13 -2.40 22.69
C MET A 89 -11.60 -3.85 22.66
N GLU A 90 -11.29 -4.59 23.71
CA GLU A 90 -11.78 -5.95 23.95
C GLU A 90 -12.19 -6.11 25.40
N GLY A 91 -13.36 -6.68 25.64
CA GLY A 91 -13.88 -6.94 27.00
C GLY A 91 -13.97 -5.72 27.91
N GLY A 92 -14.12 -4.51 27.36
CA GLY A 92 -14.22 -3.26 28.13
C GLY A 92 -12.88 -2.59 28.46
N ALA A 93 -11.76 -3.14 28.01
CA ALA A 93 -10.42 -2.57 28.18
C ALA A 93 -9.80 -2.17 26.84
N PRO A 94 -8.90 -1.16 26.80
CA PRO A 94 -8.15 -0.83 25.60
C PRO A 94 -7.35 -2.04 25.13
N ALA A 95 -7.46 -2.38 23.84
CA ALA A 95 -6.68 -3.43 23.22
C ALA A 95 -5.29 -2.92 22.80
N THR A 96 -4.35 -3.85 22.61
CA THR A 96 -3.01 -3.58 22.11
C THR A 96 -2.84 -4.18 20.72
N SER A 97 -2.23 -3.43 19.83
CA SER A 97 -1.82 -3.88 18.52
C SER A 97 -0.52 -3.16 18.13
N ASP A 98 0.33 -3.82 17.37
CA ASP A 98 1.51 -3.25 16.75
C ASP A 98 1.27 -2.84 15.28
N LEU A 99 0.06 -3.09 14.77
CA LEU A 99 -0.36 -2.60 13.46
C LEU A 99 -0.61 -1.09 13.50
N PRO A 100 -0.12 -0.34 12.50
CA PRO A 100 -0.33 1.10 12.45
C PRO A 100 -1.78 1.46 12.11
N ILE A 101 -2.30 2.49 12.77
CA ILE A 101 -3.46 3.25 12.30
C ILE A 101 -2.92 4.42 11.49
N VAL A 102 -3.15 4.40 10.19
CA VAL A 102 -2.53 5.31 9.22
C VAL A 102 -3.28 6.64 9.16
N ALA A 103 -2.58 7.73 9.44
CA ALA A 103 -3.13 9.08 9.35
C ALA A 103 -3.62 9.39 7.94
N GLY A 104 -4.81 9.98 7.82
CA GLY A 104 -5.40 10.38 6.54
C GLY A 104 -6.01 9.24 5.70
N ARG A 105 -5.87 7.97 6.13
CA ARG A 105 -6.48 6.83 5.45
C ARG A 105 -7.89 6.59 5.96
N GLU A 106 -8.83 6.33 5.05
CA GLU A 106 -10.19 5.88 5.40
C GLU A 106 -10.17 4.61 6.25
N ALA A 107 -11.20 4.42 7.06
CA ALA A 107 -11.33 3.22 7.88
C ALA A 107 -12.79 2.75 7.97
N LEU A 108 -12.94 1.46 8.20
CA LEU A 108 -14.16 0.88 8.74
C LEU A 108 -13.96 0.70 10.26
N ILE A 109 -14.82 1.28 11.09
CA ILE A 109 -14.88 0.92 12.52
C ILE A 109 -16.06 -0.02 12.74
N ARG A 110 -15.77 -1.18 13.32
CA ARG A 110 -16.76 -2.20 13.64
C ARG A 110 -16.94 -2.28 15.15
N VAL A 111 -18.19 -2.20 15.60
CA VAL A 111 -18.58 -2.43 16.99
C VAL A 111 -19.20 -3.81 17.08
N PHE A 112 -18.54 -4.69 17.80
CA PHE A 112 -18.99 -6.05 18.06
C PHE A 112 -19.90 -6.02 19.27
N VAL A 113 -21.07 -6.61 19.15
CA VAL A 113 -22.13 -6.58 20.15
C VAL A 113 -22.67 -7.97 20.44
N ALA A 114 -23.19 -8.16 21.65
CA ALA A 114 -23.92 -9.35 22.03
C ALA A 114 -25.30 -8.95 22.58
N PRO A 115 -26.38 -9.30 21.88
CA PRO A 115 -27.71 -9.22 22.44
C PRO A 115 -27.94 -10.31 23.51
N ASP A 116 -28.68 -9.99 24.54
CA ASP A 116 -29.12 -10.95 25.57
C ASP A 116 -30.61 -11.30 25.40
N ALA A 117 -31.13 -12.11 26.31
CA ALA A 117 -32.54 -12.57 26.28
C ALA A 117 -33.57 -11.44 26.39
N SER A 118 -33.19 -10.25 26.88
CA SER A 118 -34.08 -9.09 27.01
C SER A 118 -34.11 -8.22 25.73
N TYR A 119 -33.24 -8.46 24.77
CA TYR A 119 -33.23 -7.72 23.49
C TYR A 119 -34.56 -7.90 22.75
N ASN A 120 -35.23 -6.80 22.48
CA ASN A 120 -36.59 -6.80 21.96
C ASN A 120 -36.69 -6.75 20.42
N GLY A 121 -35.58 -6.89 19.70
CA GLY A 121 -35.53 -6.84 18.24
C GLY A 121 -35.60 -5.43 17.62
N GLN A 122 -35.65 -4.37 18.44
CA GLN A 122 -35.59 -3.00 17.89
C GLN A 122 -34.21 -2.68 17.34
N PRO A 123 -34.10 -1.83 16.27
CA PRO A 123 -32.82 -1.37 15.79
C PRO A 123 -31.97 -0.75 16.90
N VAL A 124 -30.71 -1.15 16.97
CA VAL A 124 -29.68 -0.53 17.81
C VAL A 124 -28.98 0.53 16.97
N ILE A 125 -28.98 1.76 17.49
CA ILE A 125 -28.31 2.91 16.88
C ILE A 125 -26.94 3.03 17.53
N GLY A 126 -25.89 2.79 16.77
CA GLY A 126 -24.51 3.09 17.17
C GLY A 126 -24.21 4.55 16.92
N ARG A 127 -23.63 5.22 17.89
CA ARG A 127 -23.06 6.57 17.79
C ARG A 127 -21.56 6.49 17.96
N LEU A 128 -20.83 6.88 16.93
CA LEU A 128 -19.38 7.00 16.97
C LEU A 128 -19.02 8.49 17.00
N TYR A 129 -18.38 8.93 18.06
CA TYR A 129 -17.76 10.24 18.16
C TYR A 129 -16.27 10.06 17.84
N ILE A 130 -15.76 10.66 16.76
CA ILE A 130 -14.43 10.39 16.27
C ILE A 130 -13.70 11.64 15.78
N GLY A 131 -12.36 11.59 15.81
CA GLY A 131 -11.49 12.68 15.40
C GLY A 131 -11.23 13.69 16.52
N ALA A 132 -10.40 14.68 16.23
CA ALA A 132 -10.08 15.77 17.17
C ALA A 132 -11.33 16.63 17.50
N SER A 133 -12.20 16.82 16.52
CA SER A 133 -13.47 17.56 16.64
C SER A 133 -14.61 16.76 17.27
N LYS A 134 -14.41 15.47 17.54
CA LYS A 134 -15.44 14.55 18.04
C LYS A 134 -16.68 14.51 17.14
N THR A 135 -16.45 14.43 15.84
CA THR A 135 -17.52 14.35 14.83
C THR A 135 -18.40 13.12 15.10
N LEU A 136 -19.71 13.30 15.09
CA LEU A 136 -20.67 12.22 15.27
C LEU A 136 -20.96 11.53 13.94
N ILE A 137 -20.82 10.20 13.93
CA ILE A 137 -21.28 9.32 12.85
C ILE A 137 -22.29 8.35 13.48
N GLU A 138 -23.44 8.18 12.85
CA GLU A 138 -24.47 7.24 13.30
C GLU A 138 -24.62 6.07 12.29
N ALA A 139 -24.82 4.88 12.84
CA ALA A 139 -25.16 3.70 12.07
C ALA A 139 -26.20 2.89 12.86
N SER A 140 -27.03 2.10 12.20
CA SER A 140 -28.01 1.27 12.90
C SER A 140 -28.06 -0.14 12.35
N ALA A 141 -28.36 -1.11 13.23
CA ALA A 141 -28.53 -2.51 12.88
C ALA A 141 -29.62 -3.17 13.73
N VAL A 142 -30.32 -4.12 13.13
CA VAL A 142 -31.14 -5.10 13.86
C VAL A 142 -30.27 -6.32 14.08
N LEU A 143 -30.10 -6.71 15.34
CA LEU A 143 -29.16 -7.76 15.72
C LEU A 143 -29.85 -9.13 15.67
N ALA A 144 -29.29 -10.04 14.89
CA ALA A 144 -29.77 -11.43 14.80
C ALA A 144 -29.08 -12.37 15.81
N GLY A 145 -28.01 -11.91 16.45
CA GLY A 145 -27.20 -12.68 17.40
C GLY A 145 -25.90 -11.97 17.74
N GLU A 146 -25.01 -12.68 18.40
CA GLU A 146 -23.67 -12.18 18.74
C GLU A 146 -22.83 -11.91 17.49
N SER A 147 -22.08 -10.82 17.52
CA SER A 147 -21.22 -10.41 16.42
C SER A 147 -20.06 -11.37 16.17
N THR A 148 -19.74 -11.59 14.90
CA THR A 148 -18.59 -12.38 14.46
C THR A 148 -17.69 -11.59 13.52
N ASP A 149 -16.40 -11.93 13.45
CA ASP A 149 -15.45 -11.28 12.55
C ASP A 149 -15.83 -11.45 11.08
N GLY A 150 -16.26 -12.65 10.71
CA GLY A 150 -16.54 -13.02 9.30
C GLY A 150 -17.83 -12.43 8.72
N ASN A 151 -18.64 -11.73 9.49
CA ASN A 151 -19.93 -11.23 9.03
C ASN A 151 -20.16 -9.76 9.40
N LEU A 152 -20.13 -8.88 8.42
CA LEU A 152 -20.39 -7.44 8.60
C LEU A 152 -21.80 -7.15 9.09
N ALA A 153 -22.80 -7.99 8.74
CA ALA A 153 -24.19 -7.78 9.14
C ALA A 153 -24.43 -8.04 10.64
N THR A 154 -23.49 -8.67 11.34
CA THR A 154 -23.62 -8.93 12.79
C THR A 154 -23.02 -7.82 13.66
N THR A 155 -22.36 -6.83 13.06
CA THR A 155 -21.71 -5.71 13.75
C THR A 155 -22.39 -4.39 13.42
N ILE A 156 -22.18 -3.37 14.24
CA ILE A 156 -22.53 -1.99 13.87
C ILE A 156 -21.29 -1.38 13.22
N ASN A 157 -21.44 -0.92 11.97
CA ASN A 157 -20.34 -0.55 11.09
C ASN A 157 -20.37 0.94 10.78
N PHE A 158 -19.23 1.60 10.90
CA PHE A 158 -19.07 3.02 10.60
C PHE A 158 -17.98 3.20 9.52
N ASP A 159 -18.35 3.71 8.36
CA ASP A 159 -17.41 4.20 7.37
C ASP A 159 -16.86 5.55 7.85
N VAL A 160 -15.57 5.62 8.09
CA VAL A 160 -14.89 6.79 8.67
C VAL A 160 -13.99 7.43 7.62
N PRO A 161 -14.25 8.67 7.21
CA PRO A 161 -13.38 9.41 6.30
C PRO A 161 -11.97 9.59 6.87
N GLY A 162 -10.95 9.49 6.04
CA GLY A 162 -9.56 9.68 6.45
C GLY A 162 -9.27 11.03 7.10
N THR A 163 -10.03 12.06 6.75
CA THR A 163 -9.93 13.40 7.37
C THR A 163 -10.21 13.42 8.88
N LEU A 164 -10.90 12.41 9.40
CA LEU A 164 -11.16 12.22 10.84
C LEU A 164 -10.11 11.34 11.53
N ILE A 165 -9.21 10.71 10.78
CA ILE A 165 -8.13 9.85 11.27
C ILE A 165 -6.81 10.64 11.24
N THR A 166 -6.59 11.46 12.25
CA THR A 166 -5.41 12.33 12.35
C THR A 166 -4.64 12.09 13.64
N ILE A 167 -3.39 12.51 13.72
CA ILE A 167 -2.63 12.44 14.96
C ILE A 167 -3.39 13.22 16.05
N GLY A 168 -3.59 12.57 17.20
CA GLY A 168 -4.35 13.12 18.32
C GLY A 168 -5.87 12.89 18.23
N SER A 169 -6.37 12.20 17.20
CA SER A 169 -7.77 11.78 17.14
C SER A 169 -8.14 10.86 18.31
N THR A 170 -9.37 11.00 18.75
CA THR A 170 -9.97 10.16 19.80
C THR A 170 -11.24 9.50 19.28
N TYR A 171 -11.71 8.47 19.98
CA TYR A 171 -12.99 7.84 19.67
C TYR A 171 -13.80 7.55 20.93
N ARG A 172 -15.11 7.49 20.76
CA ARG A 172 -16.10 7.03 21.75
C ARG A 172 -17.25 6.39 21.02
N VAL A 173 -17.78 5.29 21.55
CA VAL A 173 -18.93 4.57 21.01
C VAL A 173 -20.05 4.58 22.03
N GLU A 174 -21.29 4.79 21.57
CA GLU A 174 -22.51 4.64 22.36
C GLU A 174 -23.54 3.81 21.58
N LEU A 175 -24.26 2.94 22.31
CA LEU A 175 -25.41 2.21 21.77
C LEU A 175 -26.70 2.85 22.28
N ARG A 176 -27.58 3.19 21.36
CA ARG A 176 -28.86 3.85 21.62
C ARG A 176 -30.00 3.05 21.00
N GLN A 177 -31.19 3.21 21.53
CA GLN A 177 -32.45 2.70 20.96
C GLN A 177 -33.53 3.75 21.07
N ASN A 178 -34.64 3.56 20.37
CA ASN A 178 -35.82 4.40 20.55
C ASN A 178 -36.46 4.14 21.95
N LYS A 179 -37.27 5.07 22.39
CA LYS A 179 -38.06 4.91 23.63
C LYS A 179 -38.86 3.60 23.61
N GLY A 180 -38.95 2.93 24.76
CA GLY A 180 -39.54 1.60 24.89
C GLY A 180 -38.54 0.45 24.83
N ALA A 181 -37.22 0.76 24.71
CA ALA A 181 -36.19 -0.24 24.91
C ALA A 181 -36.18 -0.82 26.32
N PRO A 182 -35.72 -2.07 26.52
CA PRO A 182 -35.45 -2.62 27.84
C PRO A 182 -34.45 -1.76 28.64
N ALA A 183 -34.35 -1.99 29.93
CA ALA A 183 -33.30 -1.38 30.74
C ALA A 183 -31.92 -1.87 30.27
N PRO A 184 -30.86 -1.03 30.31
CA PRO A 184 -29.51 -1.45 29.99
C PRO A 184 -29.07 -2.62 30.87
N SER A 185 -28.56 -3.68 30.26
CA SER A 185 -28.11 -4.92 30.91
C SER A 185 -26.61 -5.16 30.82
N GLY A 186 -25.89 -4.30 30.08
CA GLY A 186 -24.45 -4.45 29.84
C GLY A 186 -23.79 -3.14 29.46
N MET A 187 -22.56 -3.23 28.96
CA MET A 187 -21.79 -2.06 28.50
C MET A 187 -22.36 -1.51 27.18
N THR A 188 -22.95 -0.34 27.23
CA THR A 188 -23.55 0.36 26.10
C THR A 188 -22.72 1.57 25.64
N LYS A 189 -21.64 1.88 26.37
CA LYS A 189 -20.72 3.00 26.07
C LYS A 189 -19.29 2.57 26.27
N TYR A 190 -18.43 2.99 25.38
CA TYR A 190 -16.99 2.85 25.54
C TYR A 190 -16.24 4.07 24.98
N PRO A 191 -15.35 4.70 25.76
CA PRO A 191 -15.19 4.51 27.19
C PRO A 191 -16.44 4.97 27.97
N ALA A 192 -16.55 4.57 29.22
CA ALA A 192 -17.68 4.94 30.07
C ALA A 192 -17.81 6.47 30.25
N SER A 193 -16.67 7.17 30.26
CA SER A 193 -16.58 8.63 30.29
C SER A 193 -15.42 9.13 29.43
N GLY A 194 -15.53 10.35 28.89
CA GLY A 194 -14.48 10.91 28.03
C GLY A 194 -14.41 10.27 26.64
N ALA A 195 -13.23 10.10 26.11
CA ALA A 195 -12.94 9.44 24.84
C ALA A 195 -11.56 8.77 24.91
N GLU A 196 -11.39 7.66 24.19
CA GLU A 196 -10.11 6.95 24.09
C GLU A 196 -9.26 7.53 22.92
N PRO A 197 -7.93 7.63 23.08
CA PRO A 197 -7.07 8.04 22.00
C PRO A 197 -7.00 6.96 20.93
N LEU A 198 -7.12 7.37 19.66
CA LEU A 198 -6.67 6.57 18.54
C LEU A 198 -5.15 6.72 18.42
N LYS A 199 -4.42 5.61 18.45
CA LYS A 199 -2.96 5.60 18.29
C LYS A 199 -2.56 5.81 16.82
N VAL A 200 -3.01 6.93 16.24
CA VAL A 200 -2.77 7.27 14.84
C VAL A 200 -1.30 7.62 14.63
N THR A 201 -0.71 7.03 13.61
CA THR A 201 0.67 7.28 13.18
C THR A 201 0.72 7.73 11.73
N SER A 202 1.73 8.52 11.37
CA SER A 202 1.94 8.96 10.00
C SER A 202 3.14 8.26 9.38
N ALA A 203 2.97 7.73 8.18
CA ALA A 203 4.07 7.27 7.33
C ALA A 203 4.67 8.43 6.49
N GLY A 204 4.24 9.67 6.71
CA GLY A 204 4.58 10.82 5.90
C GLY A 204 3.61 11.00 4.74
N GLN A 205 4.14 11.14 3.53
CA GLN A 205 3.36 11.44 2.32
C GLN A 205 2.74 10.19 1.66
N THR A 206 2.05 10.40 0.56
CA THR A 206 1.54 9.38 -0.34
C THR A 206 2.67 8.51 -0.92
N LEU A 207 2.34 7.28 -1.33
CA LEU A 207 3.21 6.48 -2.20
C LEU A 207 3.22 7.12 -3.60
N LYS A 208 4.42 7.34 -4.17
CA LYS A 208 4.59 7.95 -5.49
C LYS A 208 5.16 6.92 -6.45
N VAL A 209 4.43 6.62 -7.50
CA VAL A 209 4.83 5.67 -8.54
C VAL A 209 4.74 6.34 -9.92
N VAL A 210 5.82 6.29 -10.67
CA VAL A 210 5.87 6.69 -12.08
C VAL A 210 5.84 5.43 -12.93
N ILE A 211 4.76 5.25 -13.68
CA ILE A 211 4.67 4.24 -14.73
C ILE A 211 5.49 4.70 -15.92
N VAL A 212 6.41 3.86 -16.38
CA VAL A 212 7.19 4.08 -17.59
C VAL A 212 6.73 3.10 -18.66
N GLN A 213 6.16 3.62 -19.75
CA GLN A 213 5.88 2.80 -20.92
C GLN A 213 7.19 2.44 -21.60
N VAL A 214 7.50 1.16 -21.68
CA VAL A 214 8.62 0.66 -22.46
C VAL A 214 8.13 0.37 -23.87
N GLU A 215 8.62 1.14 -24.84
CA GLU A 215 8.35 0.92 -26.26
C GLU A 215 9.19 -0.26 -26.75
N TYR A 216 8.56 -1.43 -26.89
CA TYR A 216 9.26 -2.65 -27.25
C TYR A 216 9.55 -2.70 -28.76
N GLN A 217 10.84 -2.57 -29.10
CA GLN A 217 11.32 -2.46 -30.47
C GLN A 217 12.09 -3.70 -30.94
N ALA A 218 12.38 -4.67 -30.07
CA ALA A 218 13.21 -5.83 -30.36
C ALA A 218 12.65 -6.72 -31.51
N ASP A 219 11.34 -6.71 -31.71
CA ASP A 219 10.64 -7.43 -32.78
C ASP A 219 10.16 -6.51 -33.91
N GLY A 220 10.51 -5.22 -33.86
CA GLY A 220 10.11 -4.21 -34.85
C GLY A 220 8.66 -3.71 -34.69
N SER A 221 7.94 -4.13 -33.68
CA SER A 221 6.53 -3.74 -33.48
C SER A 221 6.34 -2.33 -32.91
N ASN A 222 7.32 -1.79 -32.19
CA ASN A 222 7.21 -0.56 -31.39
C ASN A 222 6.00 -0.59 -30.42
N ARG A 223 5.75 -1.76 -29.84
CA ARG A 223 4.56 -2.01 -29.02
C ARG A 223 4.66 -1.29 -27.68
N LEU A 224 3.57 -0.66 -27.28
CA LEU A 224 3.41 -0.02 -25.97
C LEU A 224 2.50 -0.86 -25.07
N PRO A 225 2.75 -0.84 -23.75
CA PRO A 225 1.86 -1.46 -22.77
C PRO A 225 0.55 -0.69 -22.61
N ASP A 226 -0.44 -1.33 -21.99
CA ASP A 226 -1.73 -0.69 -21.67
C ASP A 226 -1.59 0.26 -20.47
N VAL A 227 -1.79 1.54 -20.72
CA VAL A 227 -1.91 2.62 -19.73
C VAL A 227 -3.22 3.40 -19.91
N SER A 228 -4.26 2.72 -20.38
CA SER A 228 -5.61 3.29 -20.44
C SER A 228 -6.07 3.81 -19.07
N PRO A 229 -6.98 4.78 -19.01
CA PRO A 229 -7.52 5.28 -17.74
C PRO A 229 -8.08 4.16 -16.86
N GLU A 230 -8.69 3.15 -17.45
CA GLU A 230 -9.26 1.98 -16.78
C GLU A 230 -8.14 1.13 -16.13
N GLN A 231 -7.07 0.84 -16.87
CA GLN A 231 -5.94 0.07 -16.37
C GLN A 231 -5.18 0.86 -15.30
N LEU A 232 -4.96 2.17 -15.49
CA LEU A 232 -4.33 3.03 -14.47
C LEU A 232 -5.16 3.12 -13.20
N LYS A 233 -6.51 3.09 -13.32
CA LYS A 233 -7.39 3.03 -12.16
C LYS A 233 -7.20 1.73 -11.38
N LEU A 234 -7.07 0.58 -12.07
CA LEU A 234 -6.79 -0.70 -11.40
C LEU A 234 -5.48 -0.63 -10.60
N TYR A 235 -4.38 -0.11 -11.17
CA TYR A 235 -3.13 0.08 -10.43
C TYR A 235 -3.33 0.94 -9.18
N LYS A 236 -4.03 2.07 -9.28
CA LYS A 236 -4.30 2.95 -8.13
C LYS A 236 -5.10 2.24 -7.04
N ASP A 237 -6.18 1.56 -7.43
CA ASP A 237 -7.07 0.85 -6.51
C ASP A 237 -6.32 -0.26 -5.76
N TRP A 238 -5.49 -1.03 -6.46
CA TRP A 238 -4.73 -2.11 -5.87
C TRP A 238 -3.63 -1.61 -4.93
N PHE A 239 -2.84 -0.62 -5.32
CA PHE A 239 -1.88 -0.01 -4.39
C PHE A 239 -2.57 0.54 -3.15
N TYR A 240 -3.72 1.21 -3.30
CA TYR A 240 -4.48 1.73 -2.17
C TYR A 240 -5.00 0.61 -1.27
N SER A 241 -5.53 -0.48 -1.82
CA SER A 241 -6.07 -1.58 -1.04
C SER A 241 -4.99 -2.31 -0.24
N TYR A 242 -3.84 -2.58 -0.85
CA TYR A 242 -2.81 -3.46 -0.28
C TYR A 242 -1.74 -2.75 0.56
N TYR A 243 -1.51 -1.45 0.35
CA TYR A 243 -0.46 -0.70 1.06
C TYR A 243 -1.04 0.19 2.16
N PRO A 244 -0.28 0.40 3.27
CA PRO A 244 -0.69 1.28 4.37
C PRO A 244 -0.50 2.76 4.03
N ILE A 245 -1.21 3.24 3.02
CA ILE A 245 -1.08 4.60 2.47
C ILE A 245 -2.41 5.35 2.54
N PRO A 246 -2.41 6.66 2.81
CA PRO A 246 -3.63 7.47 2.73
C PRO A 246 -4.06 7.74 1.29
N ALA A 247 -3.10 7.76 0.36
CA ALA A 247 -3.35 7.96 -1.06
C ALA A 247 -2.17 7.44 -1.89
N ILE A 248 -2.36 7.31 -3.20
CA ILE A 248 -1.31 7.04 -4.18
C ILE A 248 -1.24 8.16 -5.22
N GLU A 249 -0.03 8.63 -5.49
CA GLU A 249 0.29 9.48 -6.63
C GLU A 249 0.90 8.59 -7.72
N LEU A 250 0.07 8.16 -8.66
CA LEU A 250 0.48 7.35 -9.79
C LEU A 250 0.36 8.17 -11.06
N THR A 251 1.51 8.37 -11.71
CA THR A 251 1.64 9.14 -12.94
C THR A 251 2.25 8.29 -14.04
N VAL A 252 2.08 8.68 -15.29
CA VAL A 252 2.73 8.06 -16.43
C VAL A 252 3.82 9.00 -16.93
N ARG A 253 5.03 8.49 -17.16
CA ARG A 253 6.12 9.27 -17.76
C ARG A 253 5.74 9.72 -19.16
N GLU A 254 5.93 10.98 -19.48
CA GLU A 254 5.49 11.57 -20.75
C GLU A 254 6.11 10.87 -21.98
N GLN A 255 7.42 10.60 -21.92
CA GLN A 255 8.13 9.97 -23.03
C GLN A 255 8.32 8.48 -22.75
N PRO A 256 7.86 7.58 -23.63
CA PRO A 256 8.16 6.17 -23.53
C PRO A 256 9.68 5.90 -23.55
N MET A 257 10.09 4.80 -22.95
CA MET A 257 11.48 4.32 -22.96
C MET A 257 11.67 3.34 -24.12
N PRO A 258 12.46 3.66 -25.17
CA PRO A 258 12.68 2.73 -26.26
C PRO A 258 13.55 1.55 -25.80
N TRP A 259 13.19 0.33 -26.20
CA TRP A 259 13.90 -0.88 -25.85
C TRP A 259 14.07 -1.82 -27.06
N GLN A 260 15.34 -2.03 -27.47
CA GLN A 260 15.69 -2.75 -28.71
C GLN A 260 16.17 -4.18 -28.47
N TYR A 261 16.25 -4.63 -27.21
CA TYR A 261 16.79 -5.95 -26.90
C TYR A 261 15.66 -6.93 -26.55
N ALA A 262 15.84 -8.18 -26.95
CA ALA A 262 14.88 -9.21 -26.63
C ALA A 262 14.85 -9.52 -25.14
N VAL A 263 13.66 -9.80 -24.62
CA VAL A 263 13.43 -10.38 -23.32
C VAL A 263 12.72 -11.72 -23.50
N ALA A 264 13.07 -12.71 -22.67
CA ALA A 264 12.52 -14.04 -22.80
C ALA A 264 11.60 -14.40 -21.62
N PRO A 265 10.64 -15.32 -21.80
CA PRO A 265 9.74 -15.77 -20.72
C PRO A 265 10.46 -16.33 -19.50
N ASN A 266 11.65 -16.87 -19.66
CA ASN A 266 12.46 -17.45 -18.58
C ASN A 266 13.27 -16.41 -17.79
N GLY A 267 13.10 -15.11 -18.04
CA GLY A 267 13.81 -14.03 -17.35
C GLY A 267 15.07 -13.54 -18.05
N SER A 268 15.54 -14.19 -19.11
CA SER A 268 16.73 -13.73 -19.86
C SER A 268 16.50 -12.35 -20.47
N GLY A 269 17.42 -11.42 -20.21
CA GLY A 269 17.38 -10.04 -20.69
C GLY A 269 16.57 -9.06 -19.82
N TRP A 270 15.82 -9.56 -18.83
CA TRP A 270 15.03 -8.72 -17.94
C TRP A 270 15.90 -7.84 -17.06
N GLU A 271 17.02 -8.37 -16.57
CA GLU A 271 17.99 -7.64 -15.77
C GLU A 271 18.62 -6.45 -16.52
N ASN A 272 18.70 -6.54 -17.85
CA ASN A 272 19.15 -5.44 -18.69
C ASN A 272 18.12 -4.30 -18.72
N LEU A 273 16.85 -4.66 -18.90
CA LEU A 273 15.74 -3.71 -18.94
C LEU A 273 15.57 -3.04 -17.57
N LEU A 274 15.60 -3.81 -16.47
CA LEU A 274 15.52 -3.27 -15.11
C LEU A 274 16.68 -2.29 -14.83
N GLY A 275 17.90 -2.64 -15.23
CA GLY A 275 19.07 -1.77 -15.10
C GLY A 275 18.91 -0.46 -15.87
N ALA A 276 18.43 -0.51 -17.11
CA ALA A 276 18.18 0.66 -17.93
C ALA A 276 17.06 1.55 -17.35
N LEU A 277 16.02 0.97 -16.76
CA LEU A 277 14.98 1.73 -16.06
C LEU A 277 15.54 2.45 -14.82
N GLY A 278 16.42 1.79 -14.06
CA GLY A 278 17.11 2.42 -12.94
C GLY A 278 17.99 3.60 -13.36
N ASP A 279 18.69 3.48 -14.48
CA ASP A 279 19.49 4.56 -15.06
C ASP A 279 18.60 5.71 -15.58
N LEU A 280 17.46 5.39 -16.23
CA LEU A 280 16.47 6.38 -16.64
C LEU A 280 15.92 7.18 -15.45
N ARG A 281 15.59 6.50 -14.35
CA ARG A 281 15.14 7.16 -13.12
C ARG A 281 16.15 8.19 -12.61
N GLN A 282 17.46 7.88 -12.70
CA GLN A 282 18.52 8.83 -12.34
C GLN A 282 18.63 9.99 -13.34
N GLN A 283 18.55 9.70 -14.64
CA GLN A 283 18.61 10.72 -15.71
C GLN A 283 17.46 11.72 -15.58
N ASP A 284 16.28 11.25 -15.22
CA ASP A 284 15.11 12.09 -14.98
C ASP A 284 15.23 12.91 -13.66
N GLY A 285 16.27 12.67 -12.85
CA GLY A 285 16.45 13.35 -11.56
C GLY A 285 15.32 13.07 -10.56
N ALA A 286 14.72 11.88 -10.63
CA ALA A 286 13.58 11.52 -9.79
C ALA A 286 13.88 11.65 -8.30
N ALA A 287 12.95 12.23 -7.54
CA ALA A 287 13.08 12.38 -6.11
C ALA A 287 13.26 11.02 -5.40
N THR A 288 13.87 11.04 -4.21
CA THR A 288 14.22 9.81 -3.50
C THR A 288 13.02 8.99 -3.06
N ASP A 289 11.86 9.60 -2.90
CA ASP A 289 10.59 8.98 -2.51
C ASP A 289 9.74 8.49 -3.70
N VAL A 290 10.24 8.61 -4.93
CA VAL A 290 9.54 8.20 -6.16
C VAL A 290 10.02 6.84 -6.64
N TYR A 291 9.10 5.93 -6.90
CA TYR A 291 9.33 4.60 -7.47
C TYR A 291 9.03 4.61 -8.97
N TYR A 292 9.89 3.96 -9.77
CA TYR A 292 9.65 3.77 -11.21
C TYR A 292 9.19 2.33 -11.45
N TYR A 293 8.12 2.19 -12.22
CA TYR A 293 7.63 0.89 -12.65
C TYR A 293 7.55 0.83 -14.17
N GLY A 294 8.44 0.05 -14.79
CA GLY A 294 8.47 -0.13 -16.24
C GLY A 294 7.50 -1.20 -16.70
N LEU A 295 6.54 -0.82 -17.52
CA LEU A 295 5.60 -1.75 -18.16
C LEU A 295 6.03 -2.01 -19.60
N PHE A 296 6.01 -3.28 -20.04
CA PHE A 296 6.33 -3.65 -21.41
C PHE A 296 5.48 -4.82 -21.91
N ALA A 297 5.25 -4.88 -23.22
CA ALA A 297 4.50 -5.93 -23.89
C ALA A 297 5.37 -6.57 -24.99
N PRO A 298 6.11 -7.66 -24.68
CA PRO A 298 7.08 -8.26 -25.62
C PRO A 298 6.42 -9.00 -26.78
N THR A 299 5.13 -9.36 -26.66
CA THR A 299 4.30 -9.98 -27.68
C THR A 299 2.96 -9.27 -27.78
N ALA A 300 2.10 -9.64 -28.72
CA ALA A 300 0.77 -9.01 -28.83
C ALA A 300 -0.17 -9.42 -27.71
N THR A 301 0.02 -10.60 -27.13
CA THR A 301 -0.78 -11.10 -26.00
C THR A 301 0.11 -11.77 -24.97
N GLU A 302 -0.34 -11.77 -23.70
CA GLU A 302 0.31 -12.50 -22.62
C GLU A 302 0.48 -13.99 -22.94
N ASN A 303 -0.55 -14.62 -23.52
CA ASN A 303 -0.51 -16.04 -23.86
C ASN A 303 0.57 -16.37 -24.90
N GLU A 304 0.85 -15.48 -25.84
CA GLU A 304 1.96 -15.65 -26.78
C GLU A 304 3.31 -15.63 -26.08
N PHE A 305 3.46 -14.82 -25.03
CA PHE A 305 4.69 -14.75 -24.26
C PHE A 305 4.84 -15.91 -23.29
N CYS A 306 3.77 -16.20 -22.52
CA CYS A 306 3.79 -17.15 -21.39
C CYS A 306 3.27 -18.55 -21.74
N GLY A 307 2.71 -18.77 -22.95
CA GLY A 307 1.96 -19.97 -23.34
C GLY A 307 2.71 -21.30 -23.31
N GLY A 308 3.99 -21.32 -23.00
CA GLY A 308 4.82 -22.51 -22.88
C GLY A 308 4.90 -23.14 -21.47
N GLY A 309 4.15 -22.66 -20.49
CA GLY A 309 4.11 -23.28 -19.15
C GLY A 309 4.88 -22.55 -18.05
N GLY A 310 4.64 -21.27 -17.93
CA GLY A 310 5.20 -20.38 -16.90
C GLY A 310 6.16 -19.37 -17.48
N CYS A 311 6.07 -18.14 -16.98
CA CYS A 311 6.94 -17.05 -17.38
C CYS A 311 7.21 -16.15 -16.16
N VAL A 312 8.30 -15.38 -16.24
CA VAL A 312 8.56 -14.26 -15.35
C VAL A 312 7.54 -13.16 -15.71
N LEU A 313 6.79 -12.68 -14.72
CA LEU A 313 5.78 -11.62 -14.88
C LEU A 313 6.31 -10.26 -14.49
N GLY A 314 7.26 -10.21 -13.55
CA GLY A 314 7.89 -9.01 -13.05
C GLY A 314 9.31 -9.28 -12.57
N LEU A 315 10.05 -8.19 -12.31
CA LEU A 315 11.41 -8.25 -11.77
C LEU A 315 11.72 -6.98 -10.97
N ALA A 316 12.28 -7.14 -9.78
CA ALA A 316 12.79 -6.06 -8.97
C ALA A 316 14.15 -6.39 -8.33
N ASN A 317 14.74 -5.39 -7.66
CA ASN A 317 15.86 -5.60 -6.75
C ASN A 317 15.35 -5.61 -5.31
N LEU A 318 15.82 -6.53 -4.50
CA LEU A 318 15.64 -6.45 -3.07
C LEU A 318 16.51 -5.32 -2.51
N ALA A 319 15.90 -4.27 -2.01
CA ALA A 319 16.62 -3.06 -1.65
C ALA A 319 16.23 -2.49 -0.27
N GLY A 320 17.23 -2.06 0.48
CA GLY A 320 17.04 -1.32 1.75
C GLY A 320 16.47 0.09 1.53
N ALA A 321 15.95 0.72 2.59
CA ALA A 321 15.28 2.03 2.52
C ALA A 321 16.18 3.17 2.05
N GLY A 322 17.49 3.10 2.28
CA GLY A 322 18.47 4.10 1.84
C GLY A 322 18.77 4.09 0.36
N ASN A 323 18.35 3.06 -0.38
CA ASN A 323 18.80 2.80 -1.74
C ASN A 323 17.85 3.38 -2.79
N ALA A 324 17.73 4.70 -2.85
CA ALA A 324 16.83 5.37 -3.79
C ALA A 324 17.08 4.99 -5.26
N PHE A 325 18.32 4.72 -5.64
CA PHE A 325 18.72 4.30 -7.00
C PHE A 325 18.20 2.89 -7.38
N MET A 326 17.76 2.09 -6.40
CA MET A 326 17.14 0.77 -6.60
C MET A 326 15.61 0.81 -6.61
N ARG A 327 14.99 1.99 -6.54
CA ARG A 327 13.52 2.13 -6.58
C ARG A 327 12.99 2.06 -7.99
N ALA A 328 13.30 0.95 -8.64
CA ALA A 328 12.83 0.61 -9.98
C ALA A 328 12.43 -0.88 -9.98
N ALA A 329 11.34 -1.18 -10.64
CA ALA A 329 10.86 -2.52 -10.93
C ALA A 329 10.22 -2.56 -12.30
N ILE A 330 10.13 -3.72 -12.91
CA ILE A 330 9.52 -3.91 -14.24
C ILE A 330 8.50 -5.04 -14.21
N GLY A 331 7.56 -5.02 -15.14
CA GLY A 331 6.60 -6.10 -15.31
C GLY A 331 5.93 -6.07 -16.67
N LEU A 332 5.26 -7.16 -17.01
CA LEU A 332 4.43 -7.22 -18.20
C LEU A 332 3.30 -6.20 -18.10
N GLY A 333 2.96 -5.55 -19.21
CA GLY A 333 2.02 -4.45 -19.30
C GLY A 333 0.80 -4.73 -20.18
N PHE A 334 0.23 -5.92 -20.08
CA PHE A 334 -1.03 -6.24 -20.74
C PHE A 334 -2.23 -5.77 -19.90
N THR A 335 -3.42 -5.73 -20.49
CA THR A 335 -4.66 -5.37 -19.79
C THR A 335 -5.04 -6.44 -18.76
N GLY A 336 -5.46 -6.04 -17.58
CA GLY A 336 -6.04 -6.92 -16.57
C GLY A 336 -5.41 -6.87 -15.20
N THR A 337 -5.99 -7.62 -14.27
CA THR A 337 -5.62 -7.60 -12.85
C THR A 337 -4.28 -8.28 -12.57
N LEU A 338 -3.90 -9.32 -13.32
CA LEU A 338 -2.64 -10.05 -13.13
C LEU A 338 -1.42 -9.11 -13.14
N HIS A 339 -1.39 -8.18 -14.09
CA HIS A 339 -0.27 -7.22 -14.22
C HIS A 339 -0.28 -6.17 -13.11
N THR A 340 -1.47 -5.91 -12.56
CA THR A 340 -1.62 -5.05 -11.37
C THR A 340 -1.13 -5.77 -10.10
N GLU A 341 -1.48 -7.05 -9.95
CA GLU A 341 -0.96 -7.91 -8.87
C GLU A 341 0.56 -7.97 -8.92
N THR A 342 1.11 -8.19 -10.11
CA THR A 342 2.57 -8.17 -10.33
C THR A 342 3.18 -6.83 -9.91
N ALA A 343 2.59 -5.70 -10.30
CA ALA A 343 3.14 -4.39 -9.97
C ALA A 343 3.20 -4.12 -8.46
N ILE A 344 2.14 -4.46 -7.70
CA ILE A 344 2.16 -4.28 -6.25
C ILE A 344 3.15 -5.23 -5.56
N HIS A 345 3.36 -6.43 -6.12
CA HIS A 345 4.36 -7.40 -5.68
C HIS A 345 5.79 -6.88 -5.92
N GLU A 346 6.12 -6.47 -7.14
CA GLU A 346 7.45 -5.99 -7.51
C GLU A 346 7.85 -4.70 -6.76
N ILE A 347 6.92 -3.77 -6.59
CA ILE A 347 7.14 -2.61 -5.73
C ILE A 347 7.34 -3.04 -4.27
N GLY A 348 6.71 -4.14 -3.83
CA GLY A 348 6.97 -4.76 -2.52
C GLY A 348 8.43 -5.19 -2.34
N HIS A 349 9.06 -5.77 -3.36
CA HIS A 349 10.49 -6.09 -3.34
C HIS A 349 11.37 -4.83 -3.23
N THR A 350 11.01 -3.76 -3.94
CA THR A 350 11.72 -2.47 -3.79
C THR A 350 11.52 -1.85 -2.40
N HIS A 351 10.48 -2.27 -1.65
CA HIS A 351 10.30 -1.97 -0.24
C HIS A 351 11.09 -2.91 0.70
N GLY A 352 11.89 -3.81 0.16
CA GLY A 352 12.73 -4.75 0.91
C GLY A 352 12.00 -6.01 1.36
N ARG A 353 10.86 -6.33 0.78
CA ARG A 353 10.14 -7.57 1.12
C ARG A 353 10.65 -8.73 0.28
N GLN A 354 10.97 -9.82 0.95
CA GLN A 354 11.23 -11.13 0.34
C GLN A 354 9.90 -11.86 0.12
N HIS A 355 9.96 -12.96 -0.62
CA HIS A 355 8.80 -13.83 -0.78
C HIS A 355 8.34 -14.44 0.54
N THR A 356 7.05 -14.76 0.63
CA THR A 356 6.45 -15.49 1.75
C THR A 356 6.19 -16.95 1.38
N PRO A 357 6.14 -17.90 2.35
CA PRO A 357 6.30 -19.32 2.08
C PRO A 357 5.05 -19.97 1.46
N CYS A 358 4.78 -19.74 0.18
CA CYS A 358 3.75 -20.45 -0.59
C CYS A 358 4.09 -20.47 -2.09
N GLY A 359 3.75 -21.57 -2.79
CA GLY A 359 3.89 -21.70 -4.24
C GLY A 359 5.31 -21.98 -4.71
N ASN A 360 6.17 -22.53 -3.87
CA ASN A 360 7.61 -22.78 -4.16
C ASN A 360 8.38 -21.50 -4.54
N ALA A 361 8.04 -20.37 -3.94
CA ALA A 361 8.76 -19.13 -4.13
C ALA A 361 10.24 -19.29 -3.74
N ALA A 362 11.15 -18.76 -4.53
CA ALA A 362 12.57 -18.66 -4.20
C ALA A 362 12.81 -17.50 -3.22
N GLY A 363 13.89 -17.55 -2.43
CA GLY A 363 14.26 -16.43 -1.55
C GLY A 363 13.20 -16.08 -0.50
N VAL A 364 12.58 -17.12 0.11
CA VAL A 364 11.56 -16.94 1.15
C VAL A 364 12.16 -16.27 2.39
N ASP A 365 11.42 -15.31 2.93
CA ASP A 365 11.75 -14.63 4.18
C ASP A 365 11.68 -15.62 5.37
N PRO A 366 12.83 -15.97 5.99
CA PRO A 366 12.85 -16.90 7.11
C PRO A 366 12.18 -16.36 8.38
N GLU A 367 12.00 -15.05 8.48
CA GLU A 367 11.36 -14.35 9.60
C GLU A 367 9.83 -14.24 9.44
N TYR A 368 9.26 -14.71 8.32
CA TYR A 368 7.81 -14.66 8.11
C TYR A 368 7.08 -15.53 9.15
N PRO A 369 6.18 -14.96 9.97
CA PRO A 369 5.70 -15.65 11.18
C PRO A 369 4.57 -16.64 10.92
N HIS A 370 3.90 -16.58 9.76
CA HIS A 370 2.72 -17.40 9.50
C HIS A 370 3.03 -18.53 8.53
N THR A 371 2.50 -19.71 8.82
CA THR A 371 2.63 -20.87 7.92
C THR A 371 1.86 -20.63 6.62
N ASP A 372 2.36 -21.19 5.52
CA ASP A 372 1.68 -21.18 4.22
C ASP A 372 1.25 -19.79 3.76
N ALA A 373 2.09 -18.79 4.04
CA ALA A 373 1.83 -17.37 3.72
C ALA A 373 0.46 -16.82 4.19
N MET A 374 -0.14 -17.36 5.26
CA MET A 374 -1.39 -16.83 5.83
C MET A 374 -1.22 -15.38 6.27
N ILE A 375 -2.30 -14.61 6.26
CA ILE A 375 -2.25 -13.15 6.49
C ILE A 375 -2.25 -12.72 7.97
N GLY A 376 -2.35 -13.67 8.91
CA GLY A 376 -2.20 -13.43 10.35
C GLY A 376 -3.40 -12.81 11.05
N THR A 377 -4.08 -11.88 10.45
CA THR A 377 -5.29 -11.22 10.99
C THR A 377 -6.34 -11.00 9.91
N TRP A 378 -7.56 -10.65 10.31
CA TRP A 378 -8.64 -10.31 9.38
C TRP A 378 -8.27 -9.13 8.50
N GLY A 379 -8.42 -9.32 7.19
CA GLY A 379 -8.32 -8.26 6.21
C GLY A 379 -9.67 -7.61 5.90
N TYR A 380 -9.64 -6.38 5.39
CA TYR A 380 -10.81 -5.70 4.85
C TYR A 380 -10.44 -4.79 3.70
N ASP A 381 -10.96 -5.10 2.52
CA ASP A 381 -10.83 -4.23 1.35
C ASP A 381 -11.79 -3.05 1.50
N LEU A 382 -11.22 -1.86 1.64
CA LEU A 382 -11.99 -0.61 1.79
C LEU A 382 -12.77 -0.24 0.52
N LEU A 383 -12.26 -0.61 -0.66
CA LEU A 383 -12.90 -0.31 -1.95
C LEU A 383 -13.98 -1.34 -2.29
N ALA A 384 -13.66 -2.63 -2.19
CA ALA A 384 -14.60 -3.71 -2.48
C ALA A 384 -15.57 -3.99 -1.33
N LYS A 385 -15.37 -3.38 -0.14
CA LYS A 385 -16.15 -3.61 1.08
C LYS A 385 -16.22 -5.10 1.48
N LYS A 386 -15.08 -5.80 1.34
CA LYS A 386 -14.98 -7.25 1.50
C LYS A 386 -14.02 -7.62 2.62
N LEU A 387 -14.46 -8.56 3.48
CA LEU A 387 -13.62 -9.19 4.49
C LEU A 387 -12.73 -10.29 3.88
N HIS A 388 -11.52 -10.42 4.41
CA HIS A 388 -10.59 -11.49 4.11
C HIS A 388 -10.29 -12.26 5.39
N ASP A 389 -10.73 -13.52 5.43
CA ASP A 389 -10.52 -14.43 6.56
C ASP A 389 -9.05 -14.89 6.58
N PRO A 390 -8.32 -14.71 7.68
CA PRO A 390 -6.95 -15.20 7.79
C PRO A 390 -6.82 -16.72 7.66
N ALA A 391 -7.87 -17.48 7.97
CA ALA A 391 -7.94 -18.92 7.77
C ALA A 391 -8.59 -19.32 6.42
N GLY A 392 -9.09 -18.38 5.65
CA GLY A 392 -9.95 -18.59 4.47
C GLY A 392 -9.22 -18.86 3.16
N GLY A 393 -7.94 -19.18 3.17
CA GLY A 393 -7.19 -19.50 1.94
C GLY A 393 -6.58 -18.30 1.23
N VAL A 394 -6.77 -17.07 1.73
CA VAL A 394 -6.08 -15.87 1.25
C VAL A 394 -4.63 -15.91 1.74
N ARG A 395 -3.70 -15.51 0.88
CA ARG A 395 -2.25 -15.53 1.16
C ARG A 395 -1.65 -14.14 1.05
N ASP A 396 -0.50 -13.97 1.70
CA ASP A 396 0.26 -12.71 1.61
C ASP A 396 0.62 -12.38 0.16
N LEU A 397 0.57 -11.10 -0.18
CA LEU A 397 0.83 -10.62 -1.53
C LEU A 397 2.24 -10.93 -2.05
N MET A 398 3.21 -11.17 -1.14
CA MET A 398 4.57 -11.55 -1.50
C MET A 398 4.71 -13.08 -1.69
N SER A 399 3.61 -13.83 -1.76
CA SER A 399 3.61 -15.26 -2.07
C SER A 399 3.29 -15.52 -3.55
N TYR A 400 3.40 -16.81 -3.96
CA TYR A 400 2.98 -17.27 -5.29
C TYR A 400 1.63 -18.00 -5.25
N CYS A 401 0.83 -17.78 -4.20
CA CYS A 401 -0.46 -18.46 -4.01
C CYS A 401 -1.60 -17.46 -3.95
N ALA A 402 -2.35 -17.33 -5.05
CA ALA A 402 -3.60 -16.57 -5.08
C ALA A 402 -4.74 -17.32 -4.33
N PRO A 403 -5.76 -16.61 -3.84
CA PRO A 403 -5.94 -15.16 -3.87
C PRO A 403 -5.07 -14.44 -2.84
N TYR A 404 -4.66 -13.22 -3.17
CA TYR A 404 -3.76 -12.43 -2.34
C TYR A 404 -4.49 -11.44 -1.41
N TRP A 405 -3.84 -11.13 -0.30
CA TRP A 405 -4.04 -9.95 0.52
C TRP A 405 -2.75 -9.60 1.24
N THR A 406 -2.65 -8.45 1.88
CA THR A 406 -1.47 -8.11 2.67
C THR A 406 -1.58 -8.72 4.07
N SER A 407 -0.52 -9.40 4.56
CA SER A 407 -0.44 -9.87 5.93
C SER A 407 -0.12 -8.74 6.91
N ASP A 408 -0.35 -9.00 8.20
CA ASP A 408 0.07 -8.10 9.29
C ASP A 408 1.58 -7.83 9.27
N TYR A 409 2.37 -8.83 8.97
CA TYR A 409 3.82 -8.74 8.85
C TYR A 409 4.25 -7.83 7.70
N THR A 410 3.71 -8.05 6.51
CA THR A 410 4.04 -7.27 5.31
C THR A 410 3.51 -5.84 5.40
N TYR A 411 2.28 -5.66 5.90
CA TYR A 411 1.65 -4.35 6.07
C TYR A 411 2.46 -3.45 7.01
N LYS A 412 2.89 -3.98 8.15
CA LYS A 412 3.75 -3.28 9.11
C LYS A 412 5.09 -2.90 8.48
N ALA A 413 5.72 -3.83 7.76
CA ALA A 413 6.99 -3.59 7.09
C ALA A 413 6.88 -2.51 6.00
N PHE A 414 5.80 -2.50 5.22
CA PHE A 414 5.52 -1.43 4.27
C PHE A 414 5.36 -0.07 4.95
N PHE A 415 4.63 -0.03 6.06
CA PHE A 415 4.46 1.21 6.82
C PHE A 415 5.79 1.77 7.32
N GLU A 416 6.61 0.95 7.96
CA GLU A 416 7.93 1.37 8.45
C GLU A 416 8.86 1.79 7.30
N ARG A 417 8.78 1.11 6.15
CA ARG A 417 9.53 1.50 4.96
C ARG A 417 9.12 2.88 4.45
N LEU A 418 7.82 3.12 4.29
CA LEU A 418 7.29 4.41 3.83
C LEU A 418 7.70 5.53 4.78
N LYS A 419 7.63 5.29 6.08
CA LYS A 419 8.05 6.23 7.11
C LYS A 419 9.54 6.61 6.96
N VAL A 420 10.44 5.63 6.80
CA VAL A 420 11.86 5.90 6.60
C VAL A 420 12.12 6.64 5.29
N VAL A 421 11.51 6.21 4.19
CA VAL A 421 11.67 6.82 2.87
C VAL A 421 11.24 8.29 2.88
N ASN A 422 10.12 8.59 3.53
CA ASN A 422 9.57 9.94 3.59
C ASN A 422 10.31 10.85 4.59
N MET A 423 10.99 10.27 5.60
CA MET A 423 11.69 11.00 6.67
C MET A 423 13.22 11.02 6.53
N ALA A 424 13.80 10.29 5.58
CA ALA A 424 15.24 10.05 5.48
C ALA A 424 16.11 11.32 5.34
N LYS A 425 15.53 12.44 4.96
CA LYS A 425 16.26 13.72 4.80
C LYS A 425 16.70 14.36 6.12
N ILE A 426 16.23 13.89 7.27
CA ILE A 426 16.36 14.62 8.55
C ILE A 426 17.60 14.21 9.37
N HIS A 427 18.19 13.04 9.14
CA HIS A 427 19.16 12.48 10.09
C HIS A 427 20.50 11.97 9.50
N THR A 428 20.77 12.16 8.21
CA THR A 428 22.03 11.68 7.62
C THR A 428 23.12 12.74 7.70
N PRO A 429 24.31 12.43 8.24
CA PRO A 429 25.43 13.35 8.22
C PRO A 429 25.78 13.79 6.80
N PRO A 430 26.01 15.11 6.57
CA PRO A 430 26.26 15.65 5.23
C PRO A 430 27.41 14.97 4.47
N GLU A 431 28.45 14.54 5.19
CA GLU A 431 29.62 13.86 4.63
C GLU A 431 29.33 12.46 4.10
N LEU A 432 28.24 11.84 4.52
CA LEU A 432 27.77 10.53 4.04
C LEU A 432 26.76 10.65 2.91
N MET A 433 26.26 11.86 2.67
CA MET A 433 25.25 12.12 1.63
C MET A 433 25.90 12.33 0.27
N ASN A 434 25.14 12.00 -0.76
CA ASN A 434 25.47 12.35 -2.13
C ASN A 434 26.81 11.81 -2.65
N ARG A 435 27.24 10.64 -2.17
CA ARG A 435 28.45 9.97 -2.65
C ARG A 435 28.21 9.19 -3.93
N MET A 436 29.27 9.06 -4.72
CA MET A 436 29.30 8.22 -5.91
C MET A 436 29.64 6.77 -5.54
N TYR A 437 29.00 5.84 -6.22
CA TYR A 437 29.22 4.40 -6.05
C TYR A 437 29.43 3.74 -7.41
N ASN A 438 30.43 2.85 -7.48
CA ASN A 438 30.61 1.96 -8.61
C ASN A 438 29.59 0.82 -8.54
N ARG A 439 29.19 0.31 -9.70
CA ARG A 439 28.23 -0.78 -9.82
C ARG A 439 28.67 -1.79 -10.87
N VAL A 440 28.45 -3.06 -10.59
CA VAL A 440 28.47 -4.13 -11.58
C VAL A 440 27.22 -4.96 -11.45
N ARG A 441 26.73 -5.47 -12.55
CA ARG A 441 25.67 -6.44 -12.65
C ARG A 441 26.25 -7.82 -12.82
N VAL A 442 25.71 -8.79 -12.11
CA VAL A 442 25.86 -10.22 -12.38
C VAL A 442 24.55 -10.67 -13.02
N GLY A 443 24.61 -11.12 -14.25
CA GLY A 443 23.47 -11.64 -14.99
C GLY A 443 23.09 -13.06 -14.56
N MET A 444 21.91 -13.50 -14.95
CA MET A 444 21.39 -14.86 -14.70
C MET A 444 22.31 -15.96 -15.27
N ASP A 445 23.03 -15.67 -16.33
CA ASP A 445 24.04 -16.57 -16.95
C ASP A 445 25.42 -16.51 -16.27
N GLY A 446 25.55 -15.79 -15.16
CA GLY A 446 26.79 -15.52 -14.46
C GLY A 446 27.72 -14.56 -15.20
N SER A 447 27.25 -13.87 -16.23
CA SER A 447 28.00 -12.77 -16.86
C SER A 447 28.14 -11.61 -15.88
N VAL A 448 29.26 -10.87 -15.98
CA VAL A 448 29.51 -9.68 -15.15
C VAL A 448 29.70 -8.48 -16.08
N THR A 449 28.95 -7.41 -15.82
CA THR A 449 28.92 -6.21 -16.65
C THR A 449 29.04 -4.94 -15.82
N TRP A 450 29.90 -3.99 -16.23
CA TRP A 450 29.94 -2.66 -15.63
C TRP A 450 28.64 -1.91 -15.88
N LEU A 451 28.12 -1.32 -14.82
CA LEU A 451 27.04 -0.34 -14.90
C LEU A 451 27.59 1.08 -14.71
N SER A 452 26.84 2.08 -15.16
CA SER A 452 27.18 3.47 -14.88
C SER A 452 27.25 3.70 -13.37
N PRO A 453 28.25 4.47 -12.88
CA PRO A 453 28.28 4.84 -11.47
C PRO A 453 26.99 5.53 -11.05
N THR A 454 26.57 5.31 -9.82
CA THR A 454 25.35 5.92 -9.27
C THR A 454 25.68 6.87 -8.13
N LYS A 455 24.89 7.93 -8.02
CA LYS A 455 24.88 8.80 -6.84
C LYS A 455 23.85 8.28 -5.85
N SER A 456 24.22 8.16 -4.59
CA SER A 456 23.28 7.80 -3.52
C SER A 456 23.27 8.87 -2.44
N GLU A 457 22.08 9.30 -2.02
CA GLU A 457 21.94 10.25 -0.91
C GLU A 457 22.34 9.63 0.42
N LEU A 458 22.09 8.32 0.59
CA LEU A 458 22.44 7.56 1.79
C LEU A 458 23.43 6.46 1.40
N PRO A 459 24.28 6.01 2.33
CA PRO A 459 25.10 4.82 2.11
C PRO A 459 24.21 3.63 1.70
N PRO A 460 24.53 2.93 0.60
CA PRO A 460 23.81 1.73 0.21
C PRO A 460 23.86 0.67 1.31
N VAL A 461 22.72 0.04 1.56
CA VAL A 461 22.61 -1.13 2.45
C VAL A 461 22.00 -2.25 1.62
N GLY A 462 22.82 -3.19 1.20
CA GLY A 462 22.41 -4.35 0.42
C GLY A 462 21.79 -5.44 1.29
N PHE A 463 21.34 -6.49 0.63
CA PHE A 463 20.83 -7.69 1.27
C PHE A 463 21.95 -8.45 2.01
N GLU A 464 23.12 -8.49 1.42
CA GLU A 464 24.35 -9.03 1.97
C GLU A 464 25.58 -8.21 1.56
N THR A 465 26.70 -8.43 2.23
CA THR A 465 27.99 -7.88 1.84
C THR A 465 28.84 -8.91 1.13
N LYS A 466 29.55 -8.49 0.07
CA LYS A 466 30.52 -9.33 -0.63
C LYS A 466 31.88 -8.67 -0.65
N SER A 467 32.92 -9.47 -0.38
CA SER A 467 34.32 -9.05 -0.54
C SER A 467 34.71 -9.18 -2.00
N VAL A 468 35.28 -8.13 -2.58
CA VAL A 468 35.75 -8.11 -3.98
C VAL A 468 37.12 -7.49 -4.07
N GLU A 469 37.93 -7.94 -5.03
CA GLU A 469 39.22 -7.33 -5.32
C GLU A 469 39.09 -6.37 -6.51
N ILE A 470 39.57 -5.16 -6.35
CA ILE A 470 39.62 -4.16 -7.39
C ILE A 470 41.09 -3.80 -7.71
N ALA A 471 41.41 -3.61 -8.98
CA ALA A 471 42.68 -3.09 -9.42
C ALA A 471 42.51 -1.62 -9.85
N THR A 472 43.35 -0.76 -9.27
CA THR A 472 43.44 0.67 -9.59
C THR A 472 44.87 1.01 -10.07
N GLU A 473 45.17 2.28 -10.33
CA GLU A 473 46.54 2.71 -10.59
C GLU A 473 47.46 2.57 -9.37
N GLY A 474 46.89 2.61 -8.17
CA GLY A 474 47.60 2.46 -6.92
C GLY A 474 47.89 1.01 -6.51
N GLY A 475 47.41 0.02 -7.27
CA GLY A 475 47.56 -1.40 -6.97
C GLY A 475 46.22 -2.14 -6.84
N THR A 476 46.30 -3.34 -6.25
CA THR A 476 45.11 -4.16 -5.96
C THR A 476 44.71 -4.00 -4.53
N GLU A 477 43.44 -3.79 -4.28
CA GLU A 477 42.85 -3.68 -2.93
C GLU A 477 41.59 -4.53 -2.81
N THR A 478 41.32 -5.01 -1.59
CA THR A 478 40.08 -5.72 -1.28
C THR A 478 39.10 -4.72 -0.66
N ILE A 479 37.90 -4.67 -1.23
CA ILE A 479 36.83 -3.80 -0.76
C ILE A 479 35.60 -4.62 -0.36
N THR A 480 34.75 -4.02 0.46
CA THR A 480 33.43 -4.57 0.80
C THR A 480 32.37 -3.90 -0.06
N GLY A 481 31.69 -4.69 -0.86
CA GLY A 481 30.55 -4.26 -1.66
C GLY A 481 29.23 -4.68 -1.02
N GLN A 482 28.18 -3.97 -1.35
CA GLN A 482 26.79 -4.26 -0.99
C GLN A 482 26.12 -5.02 -2.14
N TRP A 483 25.55 -6.18 -1.87
CA TRP A 483 24.90 -7.02 -2.85
C TRP A 483 23.39 -6.85 -2.81
N PHE A 484 22.79 -6.66 -3.98
CA PHE A 484 21.36 -6.51 -4.23
C PHE A 484 20.92 -7.62 -5.18
N PRO A 485 20.41 -8.75 -4.66
CA PRO A 485 19.92 -9.83 -5.52
C PRO A 485 18.68 -9.40 -6.29
N TYR A 486 18.44 -10.03 -7.43
CA TYR A 486 17.13 -10.06 -8.07
C TYR A 486 16.20 -11.00 -7.31
N ASP A 487 14.90 -10.79 -7.46
CA ASP A 487 13.87 -11.56 -6.77
C ASP A 487 13.49 -12.86 -7.49
N HIS A 488 13.26 -12.81 -8.81
CA HIS A 488 12.73 -13.91 -9.62
C HIS A 488 13.76 -14.63 -10.50
N ILE A 489 14.97 -14.10 -10.61
CA ILE A 489 16.05 -14.68 -11.41
C ILE A 489 17.36 -14.70 -10.63
N ASP A 490 18.27 -15.57 -11.01
CA ASP A 490 19.62 -15.56 -10.47
C ASP A 490 20.36 -14.27 -10.84
N GLY A 491 21.31 -13.84 -9.98
CA GLY A 491 22.10 -12.65 -10.21
C GLY A 491 21.72 -11.47 -9.30
N GLY A 492 22.13 -10.29 -9.70
CA GLY A 492 21.94 -9.07 -8.92
C GLY A 492 22.93 -7.97 -9.24
N VAL A 493 22.96 -6.95 -8.39
CA VAL A 493 23.85 -5.78 -8.52
C VAL A 493 24.76 -5.67 -7.31
N LEU A 494 26.06 -5.56 -7.55
CA LEU A 494 27.07 -5.28 -6.54
C LEU A 494 27.42 -3.79 -6.59
N VAL A 495 27.43 -3.13 -5.43
CA VAL A 495 27.64 -1.69 -5.29
C VAL A 495 28.70 -1.43 -4.22
N TRP A 496 29.67 -0.56 -4.51
CA TRP A 496 30.69 -0.15 -3.55
C TRP A 496 31.05 1.33 -3.73
N PRO A 497 31.62 2.00 -2.71
CA PRO A 497 32.02 3.41 -2.82
C PRO A 497 32.99 3.64 -3.99
N ALA A 498 32.81 4.73 -4.71
CA ALA A 498 33.79 5.13 -5.72
C ALA A 498 35.15 5.40 -5.04
N THR A 499 36.21 4.90 -5.67
CA THR A 499 37.60 5.10 -5.23
C THR A 499 38.16 6.41 -5.80
N GLU A 500 39.18 6.98 -5.14
CA GLU A 500 39.85 8.18 -5.65
C GLU A 500 40.51 7.92 -7.02
N SER A 501 41.11 6.74 -7.18
CA SER A 501 41.64 6.29 -8.48
C SER A 501 40.61 5.47 -9.22
N PRO A 502 40.51 5.64 -10.57
CA PRO A 502 39.60 4.84 -11.37
C PRO A 502 39.89 3.34 -11.24
N VAL A 503 38.84 2.55 -11.08
CA VAL A 503 38.94 1.08 -11.10
C VAL A 503 39.21 0.61 -12.54
N LYS A 504 40.27 -0.15 -12.74
CA LYS A 504 40.66 -0.73 -14.04
C LYS A 504 40.17 -2.14 -14.23
N ALA A 505 40.09 -2.91 -13.14
CA ALA A 505 39.56 -4.27 -13.17
C ALA A 505 38.93 -4.63 -11.85
N LEU A 506 38.01 -5.58 -11.90
CA LEU A 506 37.32 -6.16 -10.76
C LEU A 506 37.48 -7.67 -10.80
N GLN A 507 37.73 -8.28 -9.64
CA GLN A 507 37.60 -9.72 -9.45
C GLN A 507 36.51 -10.01 -8.43
N VAL A 508 35.58 -10.84 -8.83
CA VAL A 508 34.42 -11.24 -7.99
C VAL A 508 34.16 -12.74 -8.15
N VAL A 509 33.77 -13.38 -7.05
CA VAL A 509 33.35 -14.79 -7.11
C VAL A 509 31.86 -14.84 -7.39
N VAL A 510 31.50 -15.51 -8.49
CA VAL A 510 30.12 -15.78 -8.91
C VAL A 510 29.97 -17.28 -9.05
N ASP A 511 29.03 -17.89 -8.36
CA ASP A 511 28.78 -19.35 -8.36
C ASP A 511 30.05 -20.19 -8.12
N GLY A 512 30.86 -19.75 -7.16
CA GLY A 512 32.12 -20.40 -6.82
C GLY A 512 33.24 -20.23 -7.84
N LYS A 513 33.04 -19.44 -8.92
CA LYS A 513 34.03 -19.18 -9.96
C LYS A 513 34.53 -17.74 -9.89
N LEU A 514 35.84 -17.55 -9.91
CA LEU A 514 36.44 -16.23 -9.98
C LEU A 514 36.20 -15.65 -11.39
N LYS A 515 35.56 -14.49 -11.46
CA LYS A 515 35.36 -13.72 -12.67
C LYS A 515 36.23 -12.46 -12.59
N THR A 516 36.94 -12.16 -13.69
CA THR A 516 37.70 -10.92 -13.82
C THR A 516 37.05 -10.07 -14.89
N LEU A 517 36.71 -8.84 -14.54
CA LEU A 517 36.09 -7.85 -15.42
C LEU A 517 37.03 -6.67 -15.56
N VAL A 518 37.51 -6.42 -16.77
CA VAL A 518 38.33 -5.24 -17.11
C VAL A 518 37.40 -4.12 -17.56
N ARG A 519 37.71 -2.89 -17.17
CA ARG A 519 36.89 -1.71 -17.50
C ARG A 519 37.28 -1.13 -18.84
#